data_a92449287b821005b865b9ff8c686509
#
_entry.id   a92449287b821005b865b9ff8c686509
#
_cell.length_a   1.000
_cell.length_b   1.000
_cell.length_c   1.000
_cell.angle_alpha   90.00
_cell.angle_beta   90.00
_cell.angle_gamma   90.00
#
_symmetry.space_group_name_H-M   'P 1'
#
loop_
_entity.id
_entity.type
_entity.pdbx_description
1 polymer ?
#
loop_
_entity_poly.entity_id
_entity_poly.type
_entity_poly.pdbx_seq_one_letter_code
_entity_poly.pdbx_strand_id
1 'polypeptide(L)'
;VVRAAPTSWEGALRAWTGMGGFVLATQYWLVTSAGPMLVLLAAGLGVLWLPAGWLAHRLLSVPVTTCRVGAALVVVPSAWVAAEAVRSWQSLGGPWALLGASQWSQPVTLASASLGGVWLTSFLLVATNTAIASVLVCRATGGRLVALGCVIGCAGLGPASYLLGSVPVGGPTVRVALVQAGDIADAAARLAAGEEFTAAVADQRPDLVVWGESSVGQDLTRHPDVLARLAELSQRVGADLLVNVDAPAPDGGIYKSAVLVGAHEAVGSYRKTRLVPF
;
A
#
# COMPACT_ATOMS: atom_id res chain seq x y z
N VAL A 1 13.55 -3.80 24.17
CA VAL A 1 12.86 -5.08 24.43
C VAL A 1 13.68 -6.24 23.83
N VAL A 2 13.89 -6.28 22.48
CA VAL A 2 14.61 -7.37 21.79
C VAL A 2 16.04 -7.53 22.31
N ARG A 3 16.80 -6.45 22.40
CA ARG A 3 18.18 -6.45 22.89
C ARG A 3 18.34 -6.98 24.31
N ALA A 4 17.37 -6.72 25.18
CA ALA A 4 17.37 -7.16 26.59
C ALA A 4 16.95 -8.63 26.77
N ALA A 5 16.74 -9.37 25.70
CA ALA A 5 16.45 -10.79 25.76
C ALA A 5 17.71 -11.57 26.21
N PRO A 6 17.56 -12.65 27.00
CA PRO A 6 18.68 -13.48 27.41
C PRO A 6 19.36 -14.22 26.26
N THR A 7 18.60 -14.58 25.25
CA THR A 7 19.06 -15.31 24.07
C THR A 7 18.58 -14.66 22.77
N SER A 8 19.27 -14.95 21.66
CA SER A 8 18.84 -14.46 20.34
C SER A 8 17.47 -15.03 19.92
N TRP A 9 17.16 -16.25 20.37
CA TRP A 9 15.87 -16.85 20.10
C TRP A 9 14.73 -16.16 20.85
N GLU A 10 14.95 -15.80 22.09
CA GLU A 10 13.97 -15.00 22.83
C GLU A 10 13.83 -13.59 22.26
N GLY A 11 14.91 -13.02 21.74
CA GLY A 11 14.86 -11.77 20.97
C GLY A 11 13.97 -11.88 19.74
N ALA A 12 14.07 -13.00 19.01
CA ALA A 12 13.19 -13.31 17.88
C ALA A 12 11.72 -13.44 18.31
N LEU A 13 11.45 -14.18 19.40
CA LEU A 13 10.08 -14.34 19.92
C LEU A 13 9.46 -13.01 20.37
N ARG A 14 10.24 -12.13 20.99
CA ARG A 14 9.78 -10.77 21.34
C ARG A 14 9.48 -9.91 20.10
N ALA A 15 10.25 -10.08 19.02
CA ALA A 15 9.93 -9.43 17.75
C ALA A 15 8.65 -10.01 17.13
N TRP A 16 8.49 -11.31 17.15
CA TRP A 16 7.28 -11.99 16.70
C TRP A 16 6.03 -11.51 17.43
N THR A 17 6.02 -11.46 18.75
CA THR A 17 4.87 -10.96 19.53
C THR A 17 4.60 -9.49 19.24
N GLY A 18 5.65 -8.66 19.13
CA GLY A 18 5.51 -7.24 18.76
C GLY A 18 4.89 -7.07 17.37
N MET A 19 5.31 -7.88 16.40
CA MET A 19 4.79 -7.82 15.04
C MET A 19 3.39 -8.42 14.91
N GLY A 20 3.08 -9.48 15.66
CA GLY A 20 1.69 -9.96 15.79
C GLY A 20 0.76 -8.87 16.31
N GLY A 21 1.18 -8.16 17.35
CA GLY A 21 0.45 -6.99 17.87
C GLY A 21 0.32 -5.85 16.84
N PHE A 22 1.36 -5.57 16.07
CA PHE A 22 1.33 -4.59 14.98
C PHE A 22 0.32 -4.99 13.89
N VAL A 23 0.31 -6.26 13.46
CA VAL A 23 -0.65 -6.76 12.48
C VAL A 23 -2.09 -6.64 13.01
N LEU A 24 -2.33 -7.03 14.26
CA LEU A 24 -3.65 -6.88 14.89
C LEU A 24 -4.11 -5.43 14.92
N ALA A 25 -3.22 -4.51 15.31
CA ALA A 25 -3.55 -3.09 15.42
C ALA A 25 -3.80 -2.42 14.06
N THR A 26 -3.06 -2.82 13.02
CA THR A 26 -3.19 -2.20 11.69
C THR A 26 -4.24 -2.88 10.80
N GLN A 27 -4.62 -4.13 11.11
CA GLN A 27 -5.58 -4.92 10.35
C GLN A 27 -6.89 -5.17 11.12
N TYR A 28 -7.17 -4.40 12.19
CA TYR A 28 -8.35 -4.59 13.05
C TYR A 28 -9.67 -4.54 12.25
N TRP A 29 -9.71 -3.81 11.16
CA TRP A 29 -10.87 -3.70 10.28
C TRP A 29 -11.27 -5.05 9.64
N LEU A 30 -10.34 -6.01 9.54
CA LEU A 30 -10.65 -7.37 9.08
C LEU A 30 -11.45 -8.19 10.09
N VAL A 31 -11.66 -7.70 11.30
CA VAL A 31 -12.41 -8.44 12.33
C VAL A 31 -13.84 -8.77 11.88
N THR A 32 -14.44 -7.91 11.07
CA THR A 32 -15.79 -8.12 10.52
C THR A 32 -15.87 -9.29 9.54
N SER A 33 -14.76 -9.59 8.84
CA SER A 33 -14.70 -10.67 7.84
C SER A 33 -14.01 -11.93 8.40
N ALA A 34 -12.90 -11.76 9.14
CA ALA A 34 -12.08 -12.87 9.62
C ALA A 34 -12.45 -13.33 11.05
N GLY A 35 -13.16 -12.49 11.83
CA GLY A 35 -13.50 -12.80 13.21
C GLY A 35 -12.28 -13.18 14.05
N PRO A 36 -12.38 -14.22 14.92
CA PRO A 36 -11.26 -14.66 15.76
C PRO A 36 -10.04 -15.19 14.98
N MET A 37 -10.22 -15.57 13.70
CA MET A 37 -9.12 -16.03 12.85
C MET A 37 -8.07 -14.95 12.63
N LEU A 38 -8.41 -13.67 12.81
CA LEU A 38 -7.48 -12.55 12.72
C LEU A 38 -6.28 -12.72 13.68
N VAL A 39 -6.50 -13.30 14.87
CA VAL A 39 -5.40 -13.56 15.83
C VAL A 39 -4.41 -14.58 15.28
N LEU A 40 -4.92 -15.67 14.67
CA LEU A 40 -4.07 -16.68 14.05
C LEU A 40 -3.34 -16.14 12.83
N LEU A 41 -4.01 -15.34 12.02
CA LEU A 41 -3.40 -14.64 10.89
C LEU A 41 -2.27 -13.72 11.34
N ALA A 42 -2.50 -12.91 12.38
CA ALA A 42 -1.50 -12.01 12.92
C ALA A 42 -0.30 -12.77 13.52
N ALA A 43 -0.54 -13.86 14.23
CA ALA A 43 0.52 -14.73 14.74
C ALA A 43 1.33 -15.36 13.60
N GLY A 44 0.67 -15.88 12.58
CA GLY A 44 1.31 -16.47 11.41
C GLY A 44 2.15 -15.47 10.62
N LEU A 45 1.58 -14.30 10.30
CA LEU A 45 2.30 -13.24 9.59
C LEU A 45 3.47 -12.67 10.41
N GLY A 46 3.32 -12.57 11.73
CA GLY A 46 4.37 -12.12 12.63
C GLY A 46 5.64 -12.97 12.56
N VAL A 47 5.53 -14.27 12.19
CA VAL A 47 6.67 -15.20 12.03
C VAL A 47 7.71 -14.67 11.06
N LEU A 48 7.30 -13.92 10.04
CA LEU A 48 8.21 -13.35 9.05
C LEU A 48 9.26 -12.41 9.66
N TRP A 49 9.02 -11.85 10.85
CA TRP A 49 9.96 -10.97 11.55
C TRP A 49 10.86 -11.66 12.57
N LEU A 50 10.71 -12.99 12.76
CA LEU A 50 11.64 -13.76 13.61
C LEU A 50 13.12 -13.54 13.21
N PRO A 51 13.50 -13.60 11.91
CA PRO A 51 14.88 -13.35 11.50
C PRO A 51 15.37 -11.94 11.85
N ALA A 52 14.53 -10.93 11.64
CA ALA A 52 14.86 -9.53 11.97
C ALA A 52 15.11 -9.35 13.47
N GLY A 53 14.28 -9.93 14.31
CA GLY A 53 14.44 -9.91 15.77
C GLY A 53 15.70 -10.66 16.24
N TRP A 54 15.96 -11.82 15.67
CA TRP A 54 17.16 -12.63 15.96
C TRP A 54 18.44 -11.87 15.58
N LEU A 55 18.49 -11.28 14.38
CA LEU A 55 19.60 -10.48 13.89
C LEU A 55 19.80 -9.21 14.73
N ALA A 56 18.73 -8.49 15.05
CA ALA A 56 18.81 -7.30 15.89
C ALA A 56 19.40 -7.62 17.27
N HIS A 57 18.93 -8.71 17.93
CA HIS A 57 19.53 -9.15 19.17
C HIS A 57 21.00 -9.51 18.99
N ARG A 58 21.34 -10.31 18.00
CA ARG A 58 22.70 -10.81 17.79
C ARG A 58 23.70 -9.69 17.51
N LEU A 59 23.28 -8.65 16.79
CA LEU A 59 24.14 -7.53 16.42
C LEU A 59 24.22 -6.46 17.53
N LEU A 60 23.14 -6.25 18.30
CA LEU A 60 23.07 -5.19 19.31
C LEU A 60 23.18 -5.68 20.76
N SER A 61 23.36 -6.99 21.00
CA SER A 61 23.71 -7.51 22.33
C SER A 61 25.18 -7.19 22.70
N VAL A 62 25.46 -7.17 24.03
CA VAL A 62 26.78 -6.83 24.57
C VAL A 62 27.81 -7.90 24.23
N PRO A 63 29.06 -7.51 23.86
CA PRO A 63 29.56 -6.16 23.64
C PRO A 63 29.18 -5.61 22.25
N VAL A 64 28.71 -4.35 22.20
CA VAL A 64 28.35 -3.68 20.94
C VAL A 64 29.60 -2.96 20.40
N THR A 65 30.18 -3.47 19.32
CA THR A 65 31.34 -2.89 18.65
C THR A 65 30.91 -2.01 17.46
N THR A 66 31.81 -1.14 16.98
CA THR A 66 31.55 -0.29 15.80
C THR A 66 31.14 -1.11 14.56
N CYS A 67 31.83 -2.23 14.31
CA CYS A 67 31.53 -3.12 13.18
C CYS A 67 30.11 -3.73 13.30
N ARG A 68 29.74 -4.16 14.51
CA ARG A 68 28.37 -4.69 14.75
C ARG A 68 27.29 -3.62 14.58
N VAL A 69 27.56 -2.37 14.98
CA VAL A 69 26.66 -1.25 14.70
C VAL A 69 26.51 -1.07 13.20
N GLY A 70 27.61 -0.96 12.45
CA GLY A 70 27.55 -0.84 10.99
C GLY A 70 26.75 -1.97 10.33
N ALA A 71 26.99 -3.21 10.74
CA ALA A 71 26.21 -4.35 10.26
C ALA A 71 24.73 -4.26 10.63
N ALA A 72 24.38 -3.84 11.84
CA ALA A 72 22.99 -3.70 12.27
C ALA A 72 22.21 -2.66 11.47
N LEU A 73 22.87 -1.55 11.10
CA LEU A 73 22.27 -0.46 10.32
C LEU A 73 21.87 -0.87 8.89
N VAL A 74 22.45 -1.96 8.38
CA VAL A 74 22.09 -2.49 7.06
C VAL A 74 21.23 -3.74 7.19
N VAL A 75 21.66 -4.70 8.01
CA VAL A 75 21.05 -6.04 8.07
C VAL A 75 19.64 -6.01 8.68
N VAL A 76 19.44 -5.23 9.75
CA VAL A 76 18.13 -5.18 10.42
C VAL A 76 17.05 -4.54 9.52
N PRO A 77 17.27 -3.37 8.89
CA PRO A 77 16.29 -2.81 7.98
C PRO A 77 16.10 -3.66 6.72
N SER A 78 17.16 -4.31 6.19
CA SER A 78 17.02 -5.24 5.06
C SER A 78 16.17 -6.46 5.40
N ALA A 79 16.36 -7.04 6.59
CA ALA A 79 15.53 -8.16 7.06
C ALA A 79 14.06 -7.74 7.27
N TRP A 80 13.83 -6.50 7.73
CA TRP A 80 12.48 -5.94 7.83
C TRP A 80 11.82 -5.83 6.46
N VAL A 81 12.48 -5.17 5.51
CA VAL A 81 11.95 -4.99 4.14
C VAL A 81 11.73 -6.34 3.46
N ALA A 82 12.62 -7.32 3.65
CA ALA A 82 12.43 -8.66 3.13
C ALA A 82 11.15 -9.32 3.69
N ALA A 83 10.88 -9.18 4.99
CA ALA A 83 9.66 -9.67 5.62
C ALA A 83 8.40 -8.97 5.06
N GLU A 84 8.44 -7.64 4.87
CA GLU A 84 7.37 -6.89 4.23
C GLU A 84 7.15 -7.35 2.78
N ALA A 85 8.23 -7.57 2.01
CA ALA A 85 8.15 -8.03 0.62
C ALA A 85 7.50 -9.41 0.51
N VAL A 86 7.88 -10.36 1.38
CA VAL A 86 7.24 -11.69 1.43
C VAL A 86 5.77 -11.57 1.82
N ARG A 87 5.45 -10.77 2.85
CA ARG A 87 4.07 -10.55 3.28
C ARG A 87 3.21 -9.92 2.19
N SER A 88 3.82 -9.14 1.29
CA SER A 88 3.11 -8.46 0.20
C SER A 88 2.72 -9.37 -0.96
N TRP A 89 3.08 -10.66 -0.91
CA TRP A 89 2.62 -11.61 -1.92
C TRP A 89 1.09 -11.76 -1.85
N GLN A 90 0.50 -11.94 -3.00
CA GLN A 90 -0.96 -12.03 -3.15
C GLN A 90 -1.57 -13.12 -2.26
N SER A 91 -0.92 -14.27 -2.15
CA SER A 91 -1.35 -15.40 -1.29
C SER A 91 -1.28 -15.10 0.21
N LEU A 92 -0.57 -14.05 0.62
CA LEU A 92 -0.44 -13.61 2.02
C LEU A 92 -1.24 -12.33 2.32
N GLY A 93 -2.17 -11.96 1.43
CA GLY A 93 -3.08 -10.83 1.63
C GLY A 93 -2.64 -9.51 0.99
N GLY A 94 -1.44 -9.43 0.41
CA GLY A 94 -0.99 -8.22 -0.30
C GLY A 94 -0.31 -7.15 0.57
N PRO A 95 -0.02 -5.97 0.02
CA PRO A 95 0.88 -4.96 0.60
C PRO A 95 0.19 -4.04 1.64
N TRP A 96 -0.64 -4.59 2.52
CA TRP A 96 -1.32 -3.82 3.56
C TRP A 96 -0.39 -3.45 4.71
N ALA A 97 -0.55 -2.24 5.27
CA ALA A 97 0.18 -1.76 6.45
C ALA A 97 1.71 -1.88 6.32
N LEU A 98 2.27 -1.53 5.17
CA LEU A 98 3.70 -1.34 5.02
C LEU A 98 4.16 -0.15 5.85
N LEU A 99 5.30 -0.28 6.54
CA LEU A 99 5.80 0.78 7.41
C LEU A 99 6.04 2.09 6.65
N GLY A 100 6.60 2.01 5.43
CA GLY A 100 6.82 3.18 4.58
C GLY A 100 5.53 3.89 4.18
N ALA A 101 4.43 3.16 4.02
CA ALA A 101 3.11 3.73 3.70
C ALA A 101 2.54 4.60 4.84
N SER A 102 3.00 4.41 6.09
CA SER A 102 2.61 5.27 7.22
C SER A 102 2.99 6.74 7.04
N GLN A 103 3.90 7.03 6.09
CA GLN A 103 4.37 8.39 5.79
C GLN A 103 3.51 9.12 4.74
N TRP A 104 2.38 8.56 4.32
CA TRP A 104 1.52 9.09 3.26
C TRP A 104 1.11 10.57 3.44
N SER A 105 0.93 11.03 4.69
CA SER A 105 0.56 12.40 5.03
C SER A 105 1.77 13.32 5.30
N GLN A 106 3.00 12.81 5.15
CA GLN A 106 4.24 13.55 5.42
C GLN A 106 5.01 13.77 4.12
N PRO A 107 4.72 14.81 3.31
CA PRO A 107 5.26 14.96 1.97
C PRO A 107 6.79 15.02 1.93
N VAL A 108 7.40 15.57 2.97
CA VAL A 108 8.85 15.68 3.08
C VAL A 108 9.51 14.30 3.25
N THR A 109 8.98 13.43 4.12
CA THR A 109 9.50 12.08 4.30
C THR A 109 9.13 11.19 3.12
N LEU A 110 7.89 11.36 2.61
CA LEU A 110 7.36 10.60 1.48
C LEU A 110 8.18 10.81 0.20
N ALA A 111 8.82 11.98 0.03
CA ALA A 111 9.65 12.28 -1.14
C ALA A 111 10.77 11.26 -1.37
N SER A 112 11.25 10.56 -0.33
CA SER A 112 12.20 9.45 -0.47
C SER A 112 11.65 8.31 -1.34
N ALA A 113 10.33 8.15 -1.41
CA ALA A 113 9.69 7.12 -2.22
C ALA A 113 9.89 7.33 -3.74
N SER A 114 10.19 8.54 -4.18
CA SER A 114 10.54 8.81 -5.59
C SER A 114 11.82 8.10 -6.05
N LEU A 115 12.71 7.75 -5.12
CA LEU A 115 13.99 7.11 -5.39
C LEU A 115 13.92 5.58 -5.38
N GLY A 116 13.11 4.98 -4.50
CA GLY A 116 13.08 3.53 -4.33
C GLY A 116 11.75 3.00 -3.80
N GLY A 117 10.67 3.76 -4.00
CA GLY A 117 9.32 3.37 -3.60
C GLY A 117 9.14 3.22 -2.09
N VAL A 118 8.04 2.59 -1.73
CA VAL A 118 7.69 2.34 -0.32
C VAL A 118 8.74 1.49 0.42
N TRP A 119 9.45 0.63 -0.29
CA TRP A 119 10.48 -0.23 0.28
C TRP A 119 11.68 0.56 0.81
N LEU A 120 12.13 1.56 0.06
CA LEU A 120 13.19 2.46 0.51
C LEU A 120 12.71 3.26 1.73
N THR A 121 11.48 3.76 1.73
CA THR A 121 10.93 4.50 2.87
C THR A 121 10.85 3.62 4.11
N SER A 122 10.39 2.37 4.00
CA SER A 122 10.42 1.39 5.11
C SER A 122 11.85 1.15 5.61
N PHE A 123 12.80 0.95 4.68
CA PHE A 123 14.21 0.77 5.02
C PHE A 123 14.76 1.94 5.83
N LEU A 124 14.56 3.18 5.34
CA LEU A 124 15.05 4.39 5.98
C LEU A 124 14.48 4.58 7.40
N LEU A 125 13.19 4.30 7.58
CA LEU A 125 12.54 4.36 8.89
C LEU A 125 13.16 3.35 9.87
N VAL A 126 13.34 2.09 9.46
CA VAL A 126 13.94 1.06 10.31
C VAL A 126 15.41 1.33 10.56
N ALA A 127 16.16 1.80 9.55
CA ALA A 127 17.58 2.17 9.70
C ALA A 127 17.74 3.33 10.70
N THR A 128 16.92 4.37 10.59
CA THR A 128 16.91 5.50 11.54
C THR A 128 16.63 5.03 12.97
N ASN A 129 15.61 4.20 13.18
CA ASN A 129 15.29 3.66 14.51
C ASN A 129 16.40 2.75 15.06
N THR A 130 16.99 1.91 14.19
CA THR A 130 18.14 1.07 14.56
C THR A 130 19.35 1.90 14.92
N ALA A 131 19.57 3.00 14.22
CA ALA A 131 20.66 3.94 14.49
C ALA A 131 20.46 4.66 15.81
N ILE A 132 19.27 5.20 16.09
CA ILE A 132 18.93 5.82 17.38
C ILE A 132 19.15 4.82 18.52
N ALA A 133 18.64 3.60 18.39
CA ALA A 133 18.88 2.54 19.39
C ALA A 133 20.37 2.26 19.56
N SER A 134 21.14 2.25 18.48
CA SER A 134 22.60 2.03 18.51
C SER A 134 23.35 3.15 19.24
N VAL A 135 22.97 4.43 19.03
CA VAL A 135 23.52 5.58 19.77
C VAL A 135 23.34 5.41 21.28
N LEU A 136 22.16 4.93 21.68
CA LEU A 136 21.81 4.78 23.10
C LEU A 136 22.54 3.62 23.76
N VAL A 137 22.85 2.54 23.03
CA VAL A 137 23.39 1.31 23.62
C VAL A 137 24.89 1.10 23.38
N CYS A 138 25.46 1.68 22.33
CA CYS A 138 26.88 1.57 22.01
C CYS A 138 27.70 2.50 22.93
N ARG A 139 28.75 1.93 23.56
CA ARG A 139 29.69 2.73 24.38
C ARG A 139 30.92 3.19 23.59
N ALA A 140 31.21 2.53 22.46
CA ALA A 140 32.33 2.89 21.59
C ALA A 140 32.03 4.17 20.81
N THR A 141 32.87 5.18 20.89
CA THR A 141 32.71 6.46 20.21
C THR A 141 32.54 6.30 18.69
N GLY A 142 33.35 5.44 18.05
CA GLY A 142 33.25 5.14 16.64
C GLY A 142 31.86 4.58 16.25
N GLY A 143 31.32 3.67 17.07
CA GLY A 143 29.96 3.12 16.83
C GLY A 143 28.86 4.17 16.95
N ARG A 144 28.98 5.10 17.91
CA ARG A 144 28.03 6.22 18.05
C ARG A 144 28.11 7.19 16.87
N LEU A 145 29.32 7.49 16.39
CA LEU A 145 29.48 8.39 15.24
C LEU A 145 28.90 7.77 13.96
N VAL A 146 29.13 6.46 13.73
CA VAL A 146 28.52 5.73 12.60
C VAL A 146 26.98 5.76 12.69
N ALA A 147 26.44 5.52 13.88
CA ALA A 147 24.99 5.55 14.07
C ALA A 147 24.41 6.97 13.87
N LEU A 148 25.05 8.01 14.40
CA LEU A 148 24.64 9.39 14.18
C LEU A 148 24.68 9.78 12.71
N GLY A 149 25.73 9.39 11.98
CA GLY A 149 25.82 9.61 10.53
C GLY A 149 24.66 8.91 9.78
N CYS A 150 24.29 7.70 10.21
CA CYS A 150 23.14 7.00 9.65
C CYS A 150 21.80 7.72 9.95
N VAL A 151 21.60 8.24 11.17
CA VAL A 151 20.39 9.03 11.50
C VAL A 151 20.30 10.22 10.56
N ILE A 152 21.40 10.99 10.42
CA ILE A 152 21.44 12.19 9.56
C ILE A 152 21.17 11.82 8.11
N GLY A 153 21.83 10.79 7.59
CA GLY A 153 21.68 10.34 6.19
C GLY A 153 20.28 9.81 5.88
N CYS A 154 19.77 8.92 6.72
CA CYS A 154 18.45 8.30 6.49
C CYS A 154 17.30 9.30 6.72
N ALA A 155 17.35 10.11 7.79
CA ALA A 155 16.33 11.10 8.05
C ALA A 155 16.44 12.32 7.10
N GLY A 156 17.64 12.60 6.58
CA GLY A 156 17.89 13.69 5.64
C GLY A 156 17.52 13.38 4.19
N LEU A 157 17.43 12.09 3.81
CA LEU A 157 17.19 11.72 2.40
C LEU A 157 15.80 12.19 1.91
N GLY A 158 14.76 12.07 2.73
CA GLY A 158 13.42 12.56 2.41
C GLY A 158 13.41 14.08 2.16
N PRO A 159 13.87 14.92 3.12
CA PRO A 159 14.01 16.36 2.92
C PRO A 159 14.86 16.73 1.71
N ALA A 160 15.99 16.06 1.51
CA ALA A 160 16.83 16.30 0.34
C ALA A 160 16.09 16.00 -0.98
N SER A 161 15.40 14.86 -1.04
CA SER A 161 14.58 14.50 -2.21
C SER A 161 13.43 15.47 -2.45
N TYR A 162 12.82 15.99 -1.37
CA TYR A 162 11.75 16.97 -1.45
C TYR A 162 12.24 18.33 -2.00
N LEU A 163 13.41 18.78 -1.54
CA LEU A 163 13.98 20.06 -1.96
C LEU A 163 14.62 20.02 -3.36
N LEU A 164 15.20 18.88 -3.73
CA LEU A 164 15.88 18.69 -5.02
C LEU A 164 14.94 18.11 -6.09
N GLY A 165 13.80 17.56 -5.69
CA GLY A 165 12.80 17.00 -6.60
C GLY A 165 12.18 18.12 -7.45
N SER A 166 12.20 17.94 -8.76
CA SER A 166 11.44 18.80 -9.65
C SER A 166 9.95 18.44 -9.54
N VAL A 167 9.14 19.36 -9.05
CA VAL A 167 7.69 19.25 -9.22
C VAL A 167 7.43 19.43 -10.72
N PRO A 168 6.75 18.48 -11.38
CA PRO A 168 6.35 18.70 -12.77
C PRO A 168 5.53 19.98 -12.87
N VAL A 169 6.08 21.00 -13.53
CA VAL A 169 5.40 22.28 -13.68
C VAL A 169 4.51 22.19 -14.92
N GLY A 170 3.19 22.21 -14.70
CA GLY A 170 2.23 22.61 -15.71
C GLY A 170 2.18 21.76 -16.99
N GLY A 171 1.70 20.51 -16.89
CA GLY A 171 1.13 19.82 -18.04
C GLY A 171 -0.35 20.22 -18.27
N PRO A 172 -0.96 19.75 -19.36
CA PRO A 172 -2.40 19.92 -19.56
C PRO A 172 -3.15 19.29 -18.36
N THR A 173 -4.09 20.05 -17.80
CA THR A 173 -4.92 19.56 -16.70
C THR A 173 -6.13 18.85 -17.25
N VAL A 174 -6.50 17.71 -16.65
CA VAL A 174 -7.72 16.95 -16.94
C VAL A 174 -8.69 17.14 -15.78
N ARG A 175 -9.91 17.55 -16.07
CA ARG A 175 -10.96 17.68 -15.07
C ARG A 175 -11.65 16.32 -14.92
N VAL A 176 -11.49 15.70 -13.76
CA VAL A 176 -12.04 14.37 -13.48
C VAL A 176 -13.17 14.48 -12.47
N ALA A 177 -14.35 13.92 -12.80
CA ALA A 177 -15.44 13.72 -11.86
C ALA A 177 -15.40 12.28 -11.32
N LEU A 178 -15.39 12.13 -9.99
CA LEU A 178 -15.45 10.83 -9.33
C LEU A 178 -16.89 10.56 -8.90
N VAL A 179 -17.49 9.49 -9.44
CA VAL A 179 -18.84 9.07 -9.12
C VAL A 179 -18.81 7.84 -8.21
N GLN A 180 -19.30 8.01 -7.00
CA GLN A 180 -19.36 6.96 -5.98
C GLN A 180 -20.80 6.78 -5.53
N ALA A 181 -21.47 5.73 -6.01
CA ALA A 181 -22.85 5.43 -5.69
C ALA A 181 -23.08 4.87 -4.27
N GLY A 182 -21.99 4.54 -3.54
CA GLY A 182 -22.06 3.90 -2.23
C GLY A 182 -22.26 2.38 -2.30
N ASP A 183 -22.62 1.79 -1.17
CA ASP A 183 -22.85 0.35 -1.04
C ASP A 183 -24.27 -0.03 -1.45
N ILE A 184 -24.53 -0.13 -2.75
CA ILE A 184 -25.80 -0.56 -3.32
C ILE A 184 -25.64 -2.01 -3.81
N ALA A 185 -26.27 -2.95 -3.14
CA ALA A 185 -26.17 -4.38 -3.44
C ALA A 185 -26.77 -4.74 -4.82
N ASP A 186 -27.92 -4.15 -5.18
CA ASP A 186 -28.58 -4.38 -6.46
C ASP A 186 -27.82 -3.74 -7.61
N ALA A 187 -27.44 -4.54 -8.61
CA ALA A 187 -26.61 -4.09 -9.74
C ALA A 187 -27.35 -3.07 -10.64
N ALA A 188 -28.67 -3.21 -10.82
CA ALA A 188 -29.43 -2.30 -11.65
C ALA A 188 -29.62 -0.96 -10.96
N ALA A 189 -29.90 -0.96 -9.65
CA ALA A 189 -29.98 0.25 -8.85
C ALA A 189 -28.64 0.98 -8.78
N ARG A 190 -27.53 0.25 -8.69
CA ARG A 190 -26.17 0.81 -8.69
C ARG A 190 -25.82 1.47 -10.02
N LEU A 191 -26.18 0.83 -11.14
CA LEU A 191 -26.03 1.39 -12.48
C LEU A 191 -26.85 2.69 -12.61
N ALA A 192 -28.13 2.67 -12.22
CA ALA A 192 -29.01 3.83 -12.29
C ALA A 192 -28.50 5.01 -11.45
N ALA A 193 -27.99 4.76 -10.23
CA ALA A 193 -27.38 5.78 -9.38
C ALA A 193 -26.12 6.37 -10.03
N GLY A 194 -25.27 5.54 -10.66
CA GLY A 194 -24.11 6.00 -11.41
C GLY A 194 -24.47 6.91 -12.57
N GLU A 195 -25.53 6.57 -13.32
CA GLU A 195 -26.07 7.40 -14.40
C GLU A 195 -26.61 8.74 -13.90
N GLU A 196 -27.39 8.72 -12.81
CA GLU A 196 -27.95 9.93 -12.18
C GLU A 196 -26.83 10.88 -11.71
N PHE A 197 -25.87 10.37 -10.96
CA PHE A 197 -24.76 11.20 -10.47
C PHE A 197 -23.87 11.71 -11.59
N THR A 198 -23.71 10.94 -12.66
CA THR A 198 -22.96 11.39 -13.84
C THR A 198 -23.69 12.52 -14.55
N ALA A 199 -25.02 12.42 -14.70
CA ALA A 199 -25.81 13.49 -15.28
C ALA A 199 -25.75 14.77 -14.42
N ALA A 200 -25.74 14.63 -13.09
CA ALA A 200 -25.68 15.77 -12.16
C ALA A 200 -24.36 16.57 -12.23
N VAL A 201 -23.27 15.99 -12.74
CA VAL A 201 -21.99 16.70 -12.90
C VAL A 201 -21.75 17.26 -14.31
N ALA A 202 -22.71 17.14 -15.22
CA ALA A 202 -22.58 17.60 -16.62
C ALA A 202 -22.22 19.10 -16.72
N ASP A 203 -22.82 19.94 -15.89
CA ASP A 203 -22.59 21.40 -15.89
C ASP A 203 -21.13 21.74 -15.49
N GLN A 204 -20.43 20.85 -14.80
CA GLN A 204 -19.03 21.03 -14.43
C GLN A 204 -18.06 20.75 -15.59
N ARG A 205 -18.57 20.23 -16.71
CA ARG A 205 -17.82 19.90 -17.93
C ARG A 205 -16.56 19.08 -17.62
N PRO A 206 -16.70 17.89 -17.01
CA PRO A 206 -15.56 17.01 -16.82
C PRO A 206 -14.99 16.54 -18.17
N ASP A 207 -13.71 16.25 -18.23
CA ASP A 207 -13.07 15.59 -19.37
C ASP A 207 -13.18 14.06 -19.23
N LEU A 208 -13.28 13.58 -18.00
CA LEU A 208 -13.41 12.16 -17.65
C LEU A 208 -14.31 11.99 -16.43
N VAL A 209 -15.21 11.03 -16.48
CA VAL A 209 -15.98 10.59 -15.31
C VAL A 209 -15.55 9.18 -14.92
N VAL A 210 -15.15 9.00 -13.66
CA VAL A 210 -14.68 7.70 -13.14
C VAL A 210 -15.69 7.16 -12.14
N TRP A 211 -16.17 5.94 -12.39
CA TRP A 211 -17.05 5.22 -11.47
C TRP A 211 -16.26 4.28 -10.56
N GLY A 212 -16.79 4.05 -9.37
CA GLY A 212 -16.21 3.15 -8.39
C GLY A 212 -16.15 1.68 -8.82
N GLU A 213 -15.51 0.84 -8.01
CA GLU A 213 -15.41 -0.60 -8.24
C GLU A 213 -16.80 -1.25 -8.31
N SER A 214 -16.96 -2.26 -9.18
CA SER A 214 -18.19 -3.02 -9.36
C SER A 214 -19.41 -2.18 -9.74
N SER A 215 -19.19 -1.05 -10.40
CA SER A 215 -20.26 -0.09 -10.75
C SER A 215 -21.25 -0.63 -11.78
N VAL A 216 -20.81 -1.53 -12.65
CA VAL A 216 -21.62 -2.18 -13.69
C VAL A 216 -21.58 -3.69 -13.48
N GLY A 217 -22.71 -4.30 -13.17
CA GLY A 217 -22.83 -5.72 -12.89
C GLY A 217 -23.08 -6.60 -14.13
N GLN A 218 -23.05 -6.03 -15.33
CA GLN A 218 -23.27 -6.73 -16.58
C GLN A 218 -22.06 -6.70 -17.49
N ASP A 219 -21.77 -7.81 -18.15
CA ASP A 219 -20.77 -7.88 -19.20
C ASP A 219 -21.19 -7.06 -20.41
N LEU A 220 -20.52 -5.94 -20.66
CA LEU A 220 -20.88 -5.02 -21.74
C LEU A 220 -20.76 -5.64 -23.13
N THR A 221 -20.00 -6.73 -23.28
CA THR A 221 -19.93 -7.45 -24.56
C THR A 221 -21.18 -8.29 -24.83
N ARG A 222 -21.88 -8.70 -23.78
CA ARG A 222 -23.13 -9.49 -23.85
C ARG A 222 -24.37 -8.64 -23.67
N HIS A 223 -24.21 -7.41 -23.21
CA HIS A 223 -25.28 -6.43 -22.94
C HIS A 223 -25.03 -5.13 -23.73
N PRO A 224 -25.17 -5.17 -25.09
CA PRO A 224 -24.94 -3.99 -25.92
C PRO A 224 -25.93 -2.85 -25.63
N ASP A 225 -27.10 -3.16 -25.08
CA ASP A 225 -28.07 -2.20 -24.59
C ASP A 225 -27.53 -1.34 -23.42
N VAL A 226 -26.83 -1.95 -22.47
CA VAL A 226 -26.17 -1.24 -21.36
C VAL A 226 -25.01 -0.39 -21.88
N LEU A 227 -24.22 -0.92 -22.81
CA LEU A 227 -23.14 -0.17 -23.45
C LEU A 227 -23.69 1.06 -24.19
N ALA A 228 -24.77 0.90 -24.95
CA ALA A 228 -25.41 2.03 -25.66
C ALA A 228 -25.89 3.12 -24.69
N ARG A 229 -26.51 2.75 -23.56
CA ARG A 229 -26.92 3.70 -22.51
C ARG A 229 -25.74 4.49 -21.94
N LEU A 230 -24.64 3.82 -21.68
CA LEU A 230 -23.40 4.46 -21.17
C LEU A 230 -22.78 5.37 -22.23
N ALA A 231 -22.79 4.99 -23.51
CA ALA A 231 -22.32 5.80 -24.61
C ALA A 231 -23.18 7.06 -24.82
N GLU A 232 -24.50 6.92 -24.73
CA GLU A 232 -25.44 8.08 -24.76
C GLU A 232 -25.20 9.02 -23.58
N LEU A 233 -24.91 8.48 -22.39
CA LEU A 233 -24.59 9.27 -21.21
C LEU A 233 -23.26 10.01 -21.39
N SER A 234 -22.21 9.35 -21.89
CA SER A 234 -20.94 9.95 -22.27
C SER A 234 -21.14 11.13 -23.25
N GLN A 235 -21.95 10.91 -24.29
CA GLN A 235 -22.29 11.95 -25.28
C GLN A 235 -23.02 13.15 -24.64
N ARG A 236 -24.00 12.88 -23.77
CA ARG A 236 -24.78 13.95 -23.10
C ARG A 236 -23.91 14.79 -22.15
N VAL A 237 -23.00 14.16 -21.44
CA VAL A 237 -22.10 14.85 -20.49
C VAL A 237 -20.90 15.48 -21.20
N GLY A 238 -20.58 15.02 -22.39
CA GLY A 238 -19.42 15.47 -23.16
C GLY A 238 -18.09 15.00 -22.57
N ALA A 239 -18.09 13.83 -21.91
CA ALA A 239 -16.91 13.26 -21.22
C ALA A 239 -16.88 11.75 -21.41
N ASP A 240 -15.67 11.17 -21.47
CA ASP A 240 -15.52 9.73 -21.44
C ASP A 240 -15.86 9.19 -20.05
N LEU A 241 -16.42 7.97 -20.00
CA LEU A 241 -16.78 7.28 -18.76
C LEU A 241 -15.83 6.12 -18.53
N LEU A 242 -15.08 6.13 -17.42
CA LEU A 242 -14.31 4.96 -16.97
C LEU A 242 -15.14 4.21 -15.93
N VAL A 243 -15.72 3.10 -16.33
CA VAL A 243 -16.60 2.27 -15.48
C VAL A 243 -15.89 0.96 -15.10
N ASN A 244 -16.24 0.40 -13.94
CA ASN A 244 -15.75 -0.92 -13.51
C ASN A 244 -16.86 -1.96 -13.70
N VAL A 245 -16.56 -2.97 -14.51
CA VAL A 245 -17.49 -4.01 -14.96
C VAL A 245 -17.17 -5.34 -14.27
N ASP A 246 -18.18 -5.94 -13.67
CA ASP A 246 -18.15 -7.30 -13.15
C ASP A 246 -18.81 -8.23 -14.19
N ALA A 247 -18.01 -9.10 -14.82
CA ALA A 247 -18.48 -10.03 -15.84
C ALA A 247 -18.27 -11.49 -15.37
N PRO A 248 -19.25 -12.40 -15.59
CA PRO A 248 -19.08 -13.81 -15.27
C PRO A 248 -17.91 -14.42 -16.05
N ALA A 249 -17.04 -15.16 -15.34
CA ALA A 249 -15.96 -15.92 -15.94
C ALA A 249 -16.41 -17.36 -16.28
N PRO A 250 -15.81 -18.03 -17.27
CA PRO A 250 -16.18 -19.40 -17.67
C PRO A 250 -16.01 -20.45 -16.56
N ASP A 251 -15.13 -20.20 -15.61
CA ASP A 251 -14.83 -21.05 -14.46
C ASP A 251 -15.75 -20.82 -13.24
N GLY A 252 -16.78 -19.99 -13.40
CA GLY A 252 -17.73 -19.63 -12.33
C GLY A 252 -17.26 -18.45 -11.47
N GLY A 253 -16.07 -17.87 -11.76
CA GLY A 253 -15.56 -16.66 -11.12
C GLY A 253 -16.14 -15.39 -11.74
N ILE A 254 -15.55 -14.26 -11.36
CA ILE A 254 -15.89 -12.93 -11.87
C ILE A 254 -14.64 -12.27 -12.45
N TYR A 255 -14.73 -11.80 -13.69
CA TYR A 255 -13.77 -10.86 -14.25
C TYR A 255 -14.11 -9.45 -13.82
N LYS A 256 -13.14 -8.75 -13.25
CA LYS A 256 -13.24 -7.32 -12.98
C LYS A 256 -12.46 -6.54 -14.02
N SER A 257 -13.13 -5.68 -14.75
CA SER A 257 -12.51 -4.91 -15.84
C SER A 257 -12.84 -3.44 -15.71
N ALA A 258 -11.86 -2.57 -15.91
CA ALA A 258 -12.09 -1.16 -16.16
C ALA A 258 -12.36 -1.00 -17.67
N VAL A 259 -13.45 -0.33 -18.04
CA VAL A 259 -13.85 -0.10 -19.43
C VAL A 259 -14.00 1.41 -19.63
N LEU A 260 -13.29 1.94 -20.61
CA LEU A 260 -13.43 3.33 -21.05
C LEU A 260 -14.52 3.37 -22.15
N VAL A 261 -15.60 4.09 -21.88
CA VAL A 261 -16.74 4.24 -22.78
C VAL A 261 -16.76 5.68 -23.28
N GLY A 262 -16.58 5.83 -24.59
CA GLY A 262 -16.76 7.10 -25.29
C GLY A 262 -18.19 7.28 -25.82
N ALA A 263 -18.41 8.36 -26.56
CA ALA A 263 -19.72 8.76 -27.06
C ALA A 263 -20.42 7.74 -27.99
N HIS A 264 -19.69 6.75 -28.54
CA HIS A 264 -20.24 5.81 -29.49
C HIS A 264 -19.93 4.34 -29.17
N GLU A 265 -18.83 4.08 -28.45
CA GLU A 265 -18.35 2.72 -28.23
C GLU A 265 -17.44 2.62 -27.00
N ALA A 266 -17.09 1.39 -26.62
CA ALA A 266 -16.00 1.14 -25.68
C ALA A 266 -14.66 1.41 -26.36
N VAL A 267 -13.97 2.45 -25.92
CA VAL A 267 -12.68 2.89 -26.48
C VAL A 267 -11.52 2.00 -26.03
N GLY A 268 -11.63 1.41 -24.83
CA GLY A 268 -10.62 0.52 -24.28
C GLY A 268 -11.06 -0.24 -23.06
N SER A 269 -10.36 -1.32 -22.75
CA SER A 269 -10.63 -2.09 -21.54
C SER A 269 -9.35 -2.62 -20.92
N TYR A 270 -9.34 -2.71 -19.60
CA TYR A 270 -8.26 -3.33 -18.82
C TYR A 270 -8.85 -4.33 -17.82
N ARG A 271 -8.41 -5.59 -17.90
CA ARG A 271 -8.81 -6.61 -16.94
C ARG A 271 -7.89 -6.59 -15.72
N LYS A 272 -8.48 -6.55 -14.53
CA LYS A 272 -7.73 -6.65 -13.26
C LYS A 272 -6.98 -7.97 -13.21
N THR A 273 -5.66 -7.89 -13.10
CA THR A 273 -4.77 -9.08 -13.12
C THR A 273 -4.54 -9.67 -11.73
N ARG A 274 -4.74 -8.87 -10.66
CA ARG A 274 -4.56 -9.32 -9.28
C ARG A 274 -5.86 -9.08 -8.51
N LEU A 275 -6.56 -10.16 -8.23
CA LEU A 275 -7.76 -10.15 -7.41
C LEU A 275 -7.39 -10.30 -5.93
N VAL A 276 -8.24 -9.78 -5.05
CA VAL A 276 -8.16 -10.07 -3.61
C VAL A 276 -8.53 -11.56 -3.43
N PRO A 277 -7.80 -12.33 -2.61
CA PRO A 277 -7.94 -13.79 -2.56
C PRO A 277 -9.23 -14.31 -1.87
N PHE A 278 -10.21 -13.47 -1.58
CA PHE A 278 -11.51 -13.83 -0.96
C PHE A 278 -12.64 -12.93 -1.43
#